data_29a4bf324d72c38a66c3f34601f3ce04
#
_entry.id   29a4bf324d72c38a66c3f34601f3ce04
#
_cell.length_a   1.000
_cell.length_b   1.000
_cell.length_c   1.000
_cell.angle_alpha   90.00
_cell.angle_beta   90.00
_cell.angle_gamma   90.00
#
_symmetry.space_group_name_H-M   'P 1'
#
loop_
_entity.id
_entity.type
_entity.pdbx_description
1 polymer ?
#
loop_
_entity_poly.entity_id
_entity_poly.type
_entity_poly.pdbx_seq_one_letter_code
_entity_poly.pdbx_strand_id
1 'polypeptide(L)'
;MKKMIAAAALSVVAHLALAQTSPVGLWKTIDDDGKTEKSLVRITEAGGLLTGTIEKLFDPTKVEAKCDKCSDDRKDKPVIGLQLLRGVKQDADDRSIWTGGEIVDPNNGKIYKARLKPVDGGKKMEMRGYVGIPMFGRTQTWLRVE
;
A
#
# COMPACT_ATOMS: atom_id res chain seq x y z
N MET A 1 -24.69 -28.72 55.29
CA MET A 1 -24.64 -28.71 53.81
C MET A 1 -23.97 -27.39 53.35
N LYS A 2 -22.75 -27.49 52.94
CA LYS A 2 -22.02 -26.32 52.42
C LYS A 2 -22.24 -26.26 50.90
N LYS A 3 -22.92 -25.22 50.48
CA LYS A 3 -23.05 -24.94 49.04
C LYS A 3 -21.78 -24.28 48.57
N MET A 4 -20.98 -24.99 47.77
CA MET A 4 -19.87 -24.40 47.05
C MET A 4 -20.41 -23.67 45.86
N ILE A 5 -20.28 -22.32 45.84
CA ILE A 5 -20.53 -21.51 44.68
C ILE A 5 -19.23 -21.47 43.92
N ALA A 6 -19.20 -22.19 42.80
CA ALA A 6 -18.10 -22.07 41.85
C ALA A 6 -18.27 -20.76 41.08
N ALA A 7 -17.45 -19.76 41.43
CA ALA A 7 -17.35 -18.56 40.63
C ALA A 7 -16.59 -18.93 39.34
N ALA A 8 -17.33 -19.07 38.24
CA ALA A 8 -16.72 -19.12 36.92
C ALA A 8 -16.14 -17.75 36.58
N ALA A 9 -14.83 -17.61 36.71
CA ALA A 9 -14.13 -16.45 36.20
C ALA A 9 -14.19 -16.50 34.67
N LEU A 10 -15.09 -15.73 34.06
CA LEU A 10 -15.04 -15.47 32.64
C LEU A 10 -13.78 -14.64 32.37
N SER A 11 -12.73 -15.29 31.92
CA SER A 11 -11.58 -14.62 31.35
C SER A 11 -12.03 -14.02 30.01
N VAL A 12 -12.43 -12.78 30.02
CA VAL A 12 -12.58 -12.00 28.81
C VAL A 12 -11.17 -11.78 28.25
N VAL A 13 -10.75 -12.68 27.37
CA VAL A 13 -9.57 -12.47 26.57
C VAL A 13 -9.94 -11.33 25.64
N ALA A 14 -9.58 -10.11 26.03
CA ALA A 14 -9.61 -8.98 25.11
C ALA A 14 -8.65 -9.33 23.97
N HIS A 15 -9.18 -9.77 22.87
CA HIS A 15 -8.46 -9.79 21.62
C HIS A 15 -8.22 -8.30 21.29
N LEU A 16 -7.06 -7.80 21.72
CA LEU A 16 -6.54 -6.56 21.17
C LEU A 16 -6.44 -6.82 19.66
N ALA A 17 -7.37 -6.24 18.91
CA ALA A 17 -7.23 -6.16 17.47
C ALA A 17 -5.90 -5.45 17.26
N LEU A 18 -4.85 -6.23 16.93
CA LEU A 18 -3.59 -5.67 16.50
C LEU A 18 -3.94 -4.69 15.40
N ALA A 19 -3.59 -3.42 15.59
CA ALA A 19 -3.80 -2.38 14.61
C ALA A 19 -3.37 -2.94 13.25
N GLN A 20 -4.22 -2.79 12.24
CA GLN A 20 -4.00 -3.36 10.93
C GLN A 20 -2.66 -2.86 10.39
N THR A 21 -1.68 -3.76 10.28
CA THR A 21 -0.32 -3.45 9.81
C THR A 21 -0.10 -3.86 8.37
N SER A 22 -1.10 -4.51 7.75
CA SER A 22 -1.03 -4.89 6.33
C SER A 22 -1.20 -3.68 5.41
N PRO A 23 -0.49 -3.63 4.28
CA PRO A 23 -0.73 -2.64 3.23
C PRO A 23 -2.05 -2.79 2.49
N VAL A 24 -2.78 -3.89 2.67
CA VAL A 24 -4.08 -4.10 2.01
C VAL A 24 -5.07 -3.02 2.43
N GLY A 25 -5.76 -2.43 1.47
CA GLY A 25 -6.76 -1.39 1.70
C GLY A 25 -6.74 -0.29 0.64
N LEU A 26 -7.40 0.82 0.95
CA LEU A 26 -7.46 1.99 0.09
C LEU A 26 -6.57 3.10 0.65
N TRP A 27 -5.73 3.65 -0.21
CA TRP A 27 -4.73 4.63 0.16
C TRP A 27 -4.84 5.90 -0.68
N LYS A 28 -4.72 7.04 -0.03
CA LYS A 28 -4.54 8.32 -0.69
C LYS A 28 -3.05 8.54 -0.89
N THR A 29 -2.61 8.65 -2.13
CA THR A 29 -1.21 8.91 -2.44
C THR A 29 -0.91 10.40 -2.38
N ILE A 30 0.21 10.72 -1.77
CA ILE A 30 0.71 12.08 -1.62
C ILE A 30 2.00 12.19 -2.42
N ASP A 31 2.14 13.24 -3.19
CA ASP A 31 3.32 13.47 -4.03
C ASP A 31 4.58 13.72 -3.17
N ASP A 32 5.72 13.78 -3.82
CA ASP A 32 7.03 13.99 -3.19
C ASP A 32 7.13 15.31 -2.41
N ASP A 33 6.27 16.30 -2.71
CA ASP A 33 6.16 17.54 -1.94
C ASP A 33 5.55 17.36 -0.54
N GLY A 34 5.03 16.16 -0.23
CA GLY A 34 4.39 15.84 1.05
C GLY A 34 3.02 16.49 1.25
N LYS A 35 2.44 17.11 0.23
CA LYS A 35 1.20 17.91 0.34
C LYS A 35 0.18 17.58 -0.72
N THR A 36 0.59 17.45 -1.99
CA THR A 36 -0.31 17.28 -3.12
C THR A 36 -0.93 15.89 -3.13
N GLU A 37 -2.25 15.82 -2.97
CA GLU A 37 -3.01 14.58 -3.11
C GLU A 37 -3.10 14.21 -4.60
N LYS A 38 -2.68 13.00 -4.95
CA LYS A 38 -2.58 12.57 -6.36
C LYS A 38 -3.67 11.60 -6.76
N SER A 39 -3.86 10.54 -5.99
CA SER A 39 -4.73 9.44 -6.38
C SER A 39 -5.24 8.64 -5.20
N LEU A 40 -6.27 7.84 -5.44
CA LEU A 40 -6.63 6.72 -4.58
C LEU A 40 -6.11 5.43 -5.21
N VAL A 41 -5.39 4.65 -4.42
CA VAL A 41 -4.83 3.35 -4.82
C VAL A 41 -5.39 2.28 -3.91
N ARG A 42 -6.01 1.27 -4.52
CA ARG A 42 -6.45 0.07 -3.81
C ARG A 42 -5.38 -0.98 -3.87
N ILE A 43 -4.92 -1.42 -2.70
CA ILE A 43 -3.99 -2.54 -2.58
C ILE A 43 -4.78 -3.78 -2.19
N THR A 44 -4.60 -4.83 -2.99
CA THR A 44 -5.20 -6.15 -2.79
C THR A 44 -4.12 -7.21 -2.71
N GLU A 45 -4.45 -8.36 -2.14
CA GLU A 45 -3.54 -9.49 -2.01
C GLU A 45 -4.15 -10.72 -2.69
N ALA A 46 -3.31 -11.44 -3.44
CA ALA A 46 -3.65 -12.73 -4.01
C ALA A 46 -2.39 -13.60 -4.02
N GLY A 47 -2.47 -14.78 -3.39
CA GLY A 47 -1.34 -15.72 -3.32
C GLY A 47 -0.10 -15.15 -2.63
N GLY A 48 -0.27 -14.27 -1.64
CA GLY A 48 0.81 -13.62 -0.92
C GLY A 48 1.44 -12.43 -1.64
N LEU A 49 0.97 -12.08 -2.84
CA LEU A 49 1.46 -10.95 -3.62
C LEU A 49 0.49 -9.79 -3.57
N LEU A 50 1.02 -8.60 -3.36
CA LEU A 50 0.24 -7.36 -3.37
C LEU A 50 0.22 -6.75 -4.77
N THR A 51 -0.96 -6.25 -5.14
CA THR A 51 -1.20 -5.46 -6.34
C THR A 51 -1.88 -4.15 -5.95
N GLY A 52 -1.40 -3.03 -6.48
CA GLY A 52 -2.01 -1.72 -6.27
C GLY A 52 -2.60 -1.18 -7.57
N THR A 53 -3.88 -0.81 -7.52
CA THR A 53 -4.62 -0.29 -8.69
C THR A 53 -5.10 1.12 -8.42
N ILE A 54 -4.89 2.02 -9.36
CA ILE A 54 -5.38 3.40 -9.27
C ILE A 54 -6.89 3.41 -9.50
N GLU A 55 -7.65 3.83 -8.49
CA GLU A 55 -9.11 3.94 -8.59
C GLU A 55 -9.58 5.37 -8.92
N LYS A 56 -8.80 6.37 -8.55
CA LYS A 56 -9.16 7.78 -8.74
C LYS A 56 -7.93 8.65 -8.90
N LEU A 57 -8.06 9.68 -9.73
CA LEU A 57 -7.11 10.79 -9.82
C LEU A 57 -7.79 12.06 -9.30
N PHE A 58 -7.09 12.84 -8.48
CA PHE A 58 -7.64 14.07 -7.91
C PHE A 58 -7.56 15.26 -8.85
N ASP A 59 -6.63 15.25 -9.81
CA ASP A 59 -6.58 16.28 -10.84
C ASP A 59 -7.66 16.03 -11.89
N PRO A 60 -8.70 16.88 -11.97
CA PRO A 60 -9.81 16.67 -12.91
C PRO A 60 -9.38 16.75 -14.38
N THR A 61 -8.24 17.39 -14.67
CA THR A 61 -7.72 17.49 -16.04
C THR A 61 -7.06 16.20 -16.53
N LYS A 62 -6.81 15.23 -15.62
CA LYS A 62 -6.11 13.97 -15.92
C LYS A 62 -6.99 12.74 -15.89
N VAL A 63 -8.32 12.90 -15.77
CA VAL A 63 -9.26 11.76 -15.64
C VAL A 63 -9.17 10.81 -16.82
N GLU A 64 -8.88 11.32 -18.02
CA GLU A 64 -8.73 10.54 -19.26
C GLU A 64 -7.29 10.27 -19.65
N ALA A 65 -6.34 10.58 -18.76
CA ALA A 65 -4.93 10.33 -19.02
C ALA A 65 -4.64 8.84 -19.24
N LYS A 66 -3.71 8.58 -20.15
CA LYS A 66 -3.21 7.24 -20.44
C LYS A 66 -1.72 7.17 -20.11
N CYS A 67 -1.23 5.97 -19.82
CA CYS A 67 0.20 5.77 -19.60
C CYS A 67 0.94 5.68 -20.95
N ASP A 68 1.04 6.79 -21.63
CA ASP A 68 1.69 6.88 -22.94
C ASP A 68 3.22 6.66 -22.87
N LYS A 69 3.81 6.83 -21.68
CA LYS A 69 5.24 6.60 -21.44
C LYS A 69 5.57 5.25 -20.82
N CYS A 70 4.56 4.44 -20.49
CA CYS A 70 4.78 3.06 -20.06
C CYS A 70 5.39 2.22 -21.18
N SER A 71 6.24 1.25 -20.82
CA SER A 71 6.98 0.41 -21.80
C SER A 71 6.51 -1.04 -21.86
N ASP A 72 5.66 -1.48 -20.92
CA ASP A 72 5.17 -2.86 -20.83
C ASP A 72 3.69 -2.97 -21.25
N ASP A 73 2.98 -3.97 -20.74
CA ASP A 73 1.55 -4.17 -21.01
C ASP A 73 0.65 -2.99 -20.61
N ARG A 74 1.18 -2.05 -19.81
CA ARG A 74 0.47 -0.83 -19.37
C ARG A 74 0.57 0.31 -20.39
N LYS A 75 1.35 0.14 -21.45
CA LYS A 75 1.51 1.14 -22.52
C LYS A 75 0.15 1.56 -23.07
N ASP A 76 -0.11 2.87 -23.05
CA ASP A 76 -1.35 3.50 -23.55
C ASP A 76 -2.63 3.06 -22.82
N LYS A 77 -2.53 2.37 -21.70
CA LYS A 77 -3.68 2.04 -20.85
C LYS A 77 -4.12 3.26 -20.06
N PRO A 78 -5.42 3.38 -19.74
CA PRO A 78 -5.89 4.45 -18.85
C PRO A 78 -5.15 4.42 -17.52
N VAL A 79 -4.80 5.59 -17.00
CA VAL A 79 -4.17 5.69 -15.68
C VAL A 79 -5.15 5.27 -14.57
N ILE A 80 -6.42 5.64 -14.68
CA ILE A 80 -7.46 5.08 -13.82
C ILE A 80 -7.68 3.61 -14.21
N GLY A 81 -7.53 2.72 -13.24
CA GLY A 81 -7.56 1.28 -13.44
C GLY A 81 -6.17 0.64 -13.66
N LEU A 82 -5.12 1.46 -13.71
CA LEU A 82 -3.75 0.97 -13.90
C LEU A 82 -3.24 0.26 -12.65
N GLN A 83 -2.62 -0.90 -12.85
CA GLN A 83 -1.85 -1.57 -11.82
C GLN A 83 -0.47 -0.91 -11.70
N LEU A 84 -0.36 0.08 -10.81
CA LEU A 84 0.92 0.77 -10.64
C LEU A 84 1.89 -0.01 -9.75
N LEU A 85 1.38 -0.87 -8.88
CA LEU A 85 2.17 -1.67 -7.94
C LEU A 85 1.94 -3.16 -8.20
N ARG A 86 3.02 -3.93 -8.35
CA ARG A 86 2.95 -5.37 -8.67
C ARG A 86 3.99 -6.17 -7.91
N GLY A 87 3.59 -7.38 -7.48
CA GLY A 87 4.50 -8.42 -7.03
C GLY A 87 5.18 -8.16 -5.70
N VAL A 88 4.63 -7.28 -4.86
CA VAL A 88 5.20 -6.97 -3.55
C VAL A 88 4.72 -8.01 -2.54
N LYS A 89 5.62 -8.50 -1.71
CA LYS A 89 5.32 -9.50 -0.68
C LYS A 89 5.95 -9.12 0.65
N GLN A 90 5.40 -9.65 1.73
CA GLN A 90 5.97 -9.46 3.06
C GLN A 90 7.39 -10.03 3.10
N ASP A 91 8.32 -9.24 3.63
CA ASP A 91 9.71 -9.65 3.77
C ASP A 91 9.84 -10.75 4.83
N ALA A 92 10.63 -11.80 4.53
CA ALA A 92 10.80 -12.92 5.43
C ALA A 92 11.66 -12.58 6.67
N ASP A 93 12.58 -11.64 6.53
CA ASP A 93 13.52 -11.25 7.58
C ASP A 93 12.99 -10.07 8.42
N ASP A 94 12.20 -9.17 7.81
CA ASP A 94 11.55 -8.06 8.47
C ASP A 94 10.06 -8.01 8.09
N ARG A 95 9.21 -8.56 8.92
CA ARG A 95 7.78 -8.68 8.64
C ARG A 95 7.01 -7.36 8.71
N SER A 96 7.66 -6.27 9.09
CA SER A 96 7.07 -4.93 9.08
C SER A 96 7.11 -4.27 7.70
N ILE A 97 7.83 -4.86 6.74
CA ILE A 97 7.98 -4.33 5.39
C ILE A 97 7.51 -5.34 4.33
N TRP A 98 7.12 -4.81 3.19
CA TRP A 98 6.78 -5.56 1.97
C TRP A 98 7.68 -5.09 0.85
N THR A 99 8.30 -6.03 0.15
CA THR A 99 9.35 -5.79 -0.85
C THR A 99 9.24 -6.75 -2.03
N GLY A 100 10.21 -6.71 -2.91
CA GLY A 100 10.40 -7.68 -3.99
C GLY A 100 9.53 -7.44 -5.22
N GLY A 101 8.78 -6.35 -5.23
CA GLY A 101 7.97 -5.97 -6.38
C GLY A 101 8.40 -4.64 -6.98
N GLU A 102 7.53 -4.09 -7.79
CA GLU A 102 7.80 -2.87 -8.54
C GLU A 102 6.63 -1.88 -8.50
N ILE A 103 6.95 -0.62 -8.69
CA ILE A 103 5.98 0.45 -8.87
C ILE A 103 6.34 1.26 -10.13
N VAL A 104 5.35 1.56 -10.94
CA VAL A 104 5.50 2.44 -12.10
C VAL A 104 5.04 3.85 -11.76
N ASP A 105 5.78 4.84 -12.25
CA ASP A 105 5.31 6.22 -12.26
C ASP A 105 4.63 6.49 -13.61
N PRO A 106 3.30 6.66 -13.65
CA PRO A 106 2.60 6.87 -14.92
C PRO A 106 2.96 8.19 -15.61
N ASN A 107 3.53 9.15 -14.90
CA ASN A 107 3.90 10.45 -15.48
C ASN A 107 5.14 10.34 -16.40
N ASN A 108 6.06 9.44 -16.06
CA ASN A 108 7.31 9.28 -16.84
C ASN A 108 7.51 7.85 -17.37
N GLY A 109 6.64 6.90 -16.99
CA GLY A 109 6.74 5.50 -17.39
C GLY A 109 7.86 4.71 -16.74
N LYS A 110 8.62 5.29 -15.83
CA LYS A 110 9.72 4.61 -15.15
C LYS A 110 9.20 3.62 -14.13
N ILE A 111 9.90 2.49 -14.04
CA ILE A 111 9.62 1.40 -13.10
C ILE A 111 10.70 1.39 -12.03
N TYR A 112 10.26 1.40 -10.77
CA TYR A 112 11.11 1.37 -9.59
C TYR A 112 10.86 0.10 -8.81
N LYS A 113 11.85 -0.37 -8.06
CA LYS A 113 11.62 -1.36 -7.01
C LYS A 113 10.80 -0.71 -5.90
N ALA A 114 9.88 -1.46 -5.32
CA ALA A 114 8.96 -0.93 -4.31
C ALA A 114 9.21 -1.55 -2.94
N ARG A 115 9.18 -0.70 -1.92
CA ARG A 115 9.18 -1.10 -0.52
C ARG A 115 8.06 -0.38 0.20
N LEU A 116 7.19 -1.14 0.85
CA LEU A 116 6.07 -0.63 1.62
C LEU A 116 6.29 -0.89 3.10
N LYS A 117 6.02 0.12 3.92
CA LYS A 117 6.07 0.00 5.37
C LYS A 117 4.88 0.73 5.98
N PRO A 118 3.84 0.01 6.42
CA PRO A 118 2.78 0.60 7.22
C PRO A 118 3.34 1.13 8.53
N VAL A 119 2.96 2.33 8.89
CA VAL A 119 3.40 3.02 10.11
C VAL A 119 2.20 3.66 10.79
N ASP A 120 2.40 4.23 11.99
CA ASP A 120 1.35 4.91 12.76
C ASP A 120 0.09 4.03 12.93
N GLY A 121 0.30 2.80 13.41
CA GLY A 121 -0.80 1.85 13.63
C GLY A 121 -1.55 1.44 12.36
N GLY A 122 -0.91 1.56 11.20
CA GLY A 122 -1.51 1.26 9.90
C GLY A 122 -2.27 2.42 9.26
N LYS A 123 -2.28 3.59 9.88
CA LYS A 123 -2.96 4.79 9.34
C LYS A 123 -2.20 5.44 8.19
N LYS A 124 -0.89 5.23 8.16
CA LYS A 124 0.02 5.76 7.15
C LYS A 124 0.86 4.63 6.57
N MET A 125 1.38 4.85 5.39
CA MET A 125 2.33 3.94 4.75
C MET A 125 3.46 4.73 4.12
N GLU A 126 4.68 4.34 4.47
CA GLU A 126 5.86 4.79 3.75
C GLU A 126 6.02 3.91 2.51
N MET A 127 5.87 4.52 1.33
CA MET A 127 6.15 3.88 0.06
C MET A 127 7.48 4.41 -0.46
N ARG A 128 8.44 3.53 -0.62
CA ARG A 128 9.75 3.87 -1.16
C ARG A 128 9.93 3.22 -2.52
N GLY A 129 10.14 4.06 -3.54
CA GLY A 129 10.56 3.63 -4.86
C GLY A 129 12.06 3.84 -5.01
N TYR A 130 12.81 2.84 -5.47
CA TYR A 130 14.26 2.93 -5.57
C TYR A 130 14.81 2.18 -6.78
N VAL A 131 16.05 2.51 -7.16
CA VAL A 131 16.80 1.87 -8.24
C VAL A 131 18.02 1.18 -7.63
N GLY A 132 18.15 -0.11 -7.88
CA GLY A 132 19.26 -0.91 -7.35
C GLY A 132 19.09 -1.27 -5.88
N ILE A 133 19.46 -0.36 -4.98
CA ILE A 133 19.37 -0.54 -3.52
C ILE A 133 18.47 0.53 -2.90
N PRO A 134 17.84 0.28 -1.72
CA PRO A 134 16.90 1.22 -1.11
C PRO A 134 17.47 2.61 -0.82
N MET A 135 18.78 2.74 -0.68
CA MET A 135 19.45 4.03 -0.48
C MET A 135 19.22 5.00 -1.65
N PHE A 136 19.09 4.49 -2.89
CA PHE A 136 18.89 5.30 -4.10
C PHE A 136 17.41 5.37 -4.46
N GLY A 137 16.64 6.05 -3.63
CA GLY A 137 15.22 6.13 -3.82
C GLY A 137 14.59 7.35 -3.17
N ARG A 138 13.27 7.42 -3.29
CA ARG A 138 12.41 8.44 -2.68
C ARG A 138 11.29 7.78 -1.90
N THR A 139 10.92 8.41 -0.79
CA THR A 139 9.83 7.95 0.06
C THR A 139 8.67 8.92 -0.02
N GLN A 140 7.49 8.38 -0.29
CA GLN A 140 6.21 9.06 -0.11
C GLN A 140 5.50 8.49 1.10
N THR A 141 4.74 9.33 1.79
CA THR A 141 3.84 8.88 2.86
C THR A 141 2.42 8.90 2.34
N TRP A 142 1.81 7.72 2.24
CA TRP A 142 0.42 7.58 1.83
C TRP A 142 -0.49 7.51 3.06
N LEU A 143 -1.71 7.99 2.92
CA LEU A 143 -2.69 8.02 4.00
C LEU A 143 -3.75 6.95 3.79
N ARG A 144 -4.02 6.14 4.80
CA ARG A 144 -5.07 5.12 4.73
C ARG A 144 -6.44 5.78 4.71
N VAL A 145 -7.26 5.37 3.75
CA VAL A 145 -8.67 5.75 3.65
C VAL A 145 -9.55 4.65 4.23
N GLU A 146 -9.22 3.39 3.92
CA GLU A 146 -9.93 2.22 4.47
C GLU A 146 -9.12 0.93 4.44
#